data_1e6d67d6ae4b209a969c2dca348f0e77
#
_entry.id   1e6d67d6ae4b209a969c2dca348f0e77
#
_cell.length_a   1.000
_cell.length_b   1.000
_cell.length_c   1.000
_cell.angle_alpha   90.00
_cell.angle_beta   90.00
_cell.angle_gamma   90.00
#
_symmetry.space_group_name_H-M   'P 1'
#
loop_
_entity.id
_entity.type
_entity.pdbx_description
1 polymer ?
#
loop_
_entity_poly.entity_id
_entity_poly.type
_entity_poly.pdbx_seq_one_letter_code
_entity_poly.pdbx_strand_id
1 'polypeptide(L)'
;MRKCADMKYHFAAEVRIYPSSQQKHIIAVNDGASRFVYNRMTANDRELHSLKKAASLCPAYKGKIAYLEQVRSSKRELVNTIPFLKEKDVDSLAVDNAIKNHNRAWERFREVPGTGIPGFHKKSYAQSYQTNAHYKKGAESWEEGNVHFVRRSAGEQVPHFISLPILGAIRFRCSGKVLAMLTSHKEDTRVGTITIRRDNCGDYYASLQLSSDIPFTDPFPRTGSCVGIDMNLTNLYTDSDGNVIPNPKYGRGMKKKLAKAQRKLSRMKEAAVRDNRSLNEASNYQKQRLRTAVLQRKVSRSREDYLQVQTKRLVESQDLIVSEDLKVKNMLRNHKLAYSIADVSWGSFFILLRQKAVLYGKEFMKVPAKDTTQTCSGCGYVMKGEEKIPLGTEEWTCPVCGIHHLRDYNSARNVLQRGLAVKALQI
;
A
#
# COMPACT_ATOMS: atom_id res chain seq x y z
N MET A 1 -19.24 19.30 -11.57
CA MET A 1 -17.90 18.95 -11.04
C MET A 1 -17.52 17.56 -11.53
N ARG A 2 -16.31 17.37 -12.13
CA ARG A 2 -15.81 16.07 -12.61
C ARG A 2 -15.62 15.09 -11.45
N LYS A 3 -15.81 13.77 -11.69
CA LYS A 3 -15.55 12.74 -10.67
C LYS A 3 -14.05 12.56 -10.50
N CYS A 4 -13.59 12.29 -9.28
CA CYS A 4 -12.15 12.04 -9.02
C CYS A 4 -11.58 10.92 -9.91
N ALA A 5 -12.37 9.89 -10.23
CA ALA A 5 -11.94 8.77 -11.07
C ALA A 5 -11.63 9.15 -12.52
N ASP A 6 -12.20 10.25 -13.01
CA ASP A 6 -12.11 10.70 -14.41
C ASP A 6 -10.97 11.73 -14.59
N MET A 7 -10.26 12.08 -13.52
CA MET A 7 -9.14 13.03 -13.55
C MET A 7 -7.83 12.31 -13.85
N LYS A 8 -6.87 13.04 -14.42
CA LYS A 8 -5.64 12.46 -14.96
C LYS A 8 -4.63 12.05 -13.89
N TYR A 9 -4.47 12.87 -12.86
CA TYR A 9 -3.44 12.68 -11.83
C TYR A 9 -4.07 12.31 -10.49
N HIS A 10 -3.48 11.33 -9.80
CA HIS A 10 -3.92 10.87 -8.50
C HIS A 10 -2.75 10.84 -7.52
N PHE A 11 -2.97 11.36 -6.32
CA PHE A 11 -1.99 11.36 -5.26
C PHE A 11 -2.63 11.07 -3.91
N ALA A 12 -1.94 10.33 -3.04
CA ALA A 12 -2.37 10.11 -1.67
C ALA A 12 -1.53 10.97 -0.72
N ALA A 13 -2.12 12.05 -0.20
CA ALA A 13 -1.49 12.92 0.78
C ALA A 13 -1.72 12.38 2.19
N GLU A 14 -0.68 11.83 2.83
CA GLU A 14 -0.77 11.40 4.23
C GLU A 14 -0.33 12.53 5.16
N VAL A 15 -1.17 12.84 6.13
CA VAL A 15 -0.90 13.80 7.19
C VAL A 15 -1.02 13.13 8.56
N ARG A 16 -0.12 13.46 9.49
CA ARG A 16 -0.27 13.04 10.89
C ARG A 16 -1.29 13.91 11.58
N ILE A 17 -2.25 13.32 12.25
CA ILE A 17 -3.30 14.03 12.99
C ILE A 17 -3.17 13.80 14.50
N TYR A 18 -3.63 14.78 15.29
CA TYR A 18 -3.55 14.78 16.75
C TYR A 18 -4.95 14.91 17.36
N PRO A 19 -5.70 13.77 17.39
CA PRO A 19 -7.08 13.78 17.88
C PRO A 19 -7.17 13.97 19.40
N SER A 20 -8.21 14.70 19.85
CA SER A 20 -8.64 14.79 21.25
C SER A 20 -9.15 13.43 21.74
N SER A 21 -9.42 13.29 23.02
CA SER A 21 -9.98 12.05 23.60
C SER A 21 -11.33 11.69 22.97
N GLN A 22 -12.22 12.68 22.75
CA GLN A 22 -13.50 12.48 22.09
C GLN A 22 -13.33 12.05 20.62
N GLN A 23 -12.44 12.70 19.87
CA GLN A 23 -12.14 12.32 18.48
C GLN A 23 -11.54 10.92 18.37
N LYS A 24 -10.70 10.50 19.35
CA LYS A 24 -10.19 9.11 19.41
C LYS A 24 -11.32 8.09 19.62
N HIS A 25 -12.32 8.47 20.46
CA HIS A 25 -13.51 7.62 20.64
C HIS A 25 -14.28 7.47 19.33
N ILE A 26 -14.58 8.58 18.64
CA ILE A 26 -15.27 8.57 17.34
C ILE A 26 -14.51 7.73 16.31
N ILE A 27 -13.17 7.83 16.24
CA ILE A 27 -12.34 7.00 15.35
C ILE A 27 -12.50 5.51 15.69
N ALA A 28 -12.50 5.16 16.97
CA ALA A 28 -12.66 3.77 17.40
C ALA A 28 -14.07 3.21 17.11
N VAL A 29 -15.11 4.03 17.26
CA VAL A 29 -16.50 3.70 16.92
C VAL A 29 -16.60 3.41 15.41
N ASN A 30 -16.04 4.28 14.58
CA ASN A 30 -16.12 4.12 13.10
C ASN A 30 -15.27 2.96 12.57
N ASP A 31 -14.12 2.65 13.17
CA ASP A 31 -13.39 1.41 12.90
C ASP A 31 -14.25 0.19 13.25
N GLY A 32 -14.91 0.24 14.43
CA GLY A 32 -15.81 -0.81 14.88
C GLY A 32 -16.99 -1.03 13.94
N ALA A 33 -17.68 0.04 13.57
CA ALA A 33 -18.84 0.04 12.67
C ALA A 33 -18.46 -0.48 11.27
N SER A 34 -17.37 0.03 10.69
CA SER A 34 -16.86 -0.42 9.38
C SER A 34 -16.52 -1.91 9.38
N ARG A 35 -15.83 -2.39 10.43
CA ARG A 35 -15.50 -3.80 10.58
C ARG A 35 -16.74 -4.67 10.79
N PHE A 36 -17.70 -4.21 11.58
CA PHE A 36 -18.96 -4.92 11.82
C PHE A 36 -19.73 -5.08 10.50
N VAL A 37 -19.93 -3.99 9.75
CA VAL A 37 -20.64 -4.01 8.46
C VAL A 37 -19.96 -4.94 7.47
N TYR A 38 -18.63 -4.81 7.29
CA TYR A 38 -17.86 -5.68 6.42
C TYR A 38 -18.02 -7.16 6.81
N ASN A 39 -17.92 -7.48 8.10
CA ASN A 39 -18.03 -8.84 8.60
C ASN A 39 -19.46 -9.40 8.46
N ARG A 40 -20.48 -8.58 8.69
CA ARG A 40 -21.88 -8.98 8.53
C ARG A 40 -22.16 -9.36 7.08
N MET A 41 -21.71 -8.53 6.13
CA MET A 41 -21.84 -8.83 4.70
C MET A 41 -21.01 -10.04 4.28
N THR A 42 -19.80 -10.18 4.82
CA THR A 42 -18.96 -11.38 4.59
C THR A 42 -19.65 -12.66 5.06
N ALA A 43 -20.31 -12.62 6.22
CA ALA A 43 -21.08 -13.77 6.73
C ALA A 43 -22.21 -14.13 5.76
N ASN A 44 -23.01 -13.15 5.36
CA ASN A 44 -24.13 -13.33 4.43
C ASN A 44 -23.66 -13.90 3.07
N ASP A 45 -22.57 -13.35 2.50
CA ASP A 45 -22.08 -13.80 1.19
C ASP A 45 -21.41 -15.17 1.24
N ARG A 46 -20.75 -15.52 2.35
CA ARG A 46 -20.22 -16.87 2.56
C ARG A 46 -21.35 -17.90 2.68
N GLU A 47 -22.39 -17.56 3.43
CA GLU A 47 -23.59 -18.42 3.56
C GLU A 47 -24.27 -18.56 2.20
N LEU A 48 -24.50 -17.46 1.48
CA LEU A 48 -25.06 -17.46 0.13
C LEU A 48 -24.25 -18.33 -0.85
N HIS A 49 -22.91 -18.17 -0.85
CA HIS A 49 -22.03 -18.99 -1.68
C HIS A 49 -22.15 -20.49 -1.36
N SER A 50 -22.22 -20.84 -0.08
CA SER A 50 -22.39 -22.23 0.36
C SER A 50 -23.76 -22.79 -0.01
N LEU A 51 -24.84 -22.01 0.18
CA LEU A 51 -26.20 -22.40 -0.17
C LEU A 51 -26.40 -22.56 -1.69
N LYS A 52 -25.83 -21.67 -2.50
CA LYS A 52 -25.87 -21.80 -3.97
C LYS A 52 -25.18 -23.07 -4.44
N LYS A 53 -24.07 -23.46 -3.81
CA LYS A 53 -23.35 -24.70 -4.11
C LYS A 53 -24.19 -25.95 -3.71
N ALA A 54 -24.96 -25.85 -2.63
CA ALA A 54 -25.84 -26.94 -2.15
C ALA A 54 -27.24 -26.92 -2.77
N ALA A 55 -27.66 -25.84 -3.40
CA ALA A 55 -29.04 -25.68 -3.93
C ALA A 55 -29.40 -26.64 -5.07
N SER A 56 -28.41 -27.17 -5.78
CA SER A 56 -28.59 -28.27 -6.75
C SER A 56 -29.02 -29.58 -6.08
N LEU A 57 -28.77 -29.73 -4.78
CA LEU A 57 -29.06 -30.92 -4.01
C LEU A 57 -30.35 -30.81 -3.18
N CYS A 58 -30.80 -29.59 -2.83
CA CYS A 58 -31.97 -29.34 -2.00
C CYS A 58 -32.76 -28.09 -2.36
N PRO A 59 -33.97 -28.18 -2.93
CA PRO A 59 -34.82 -27.05 -3.29
C PRO A 59 -35.24 -26.15 -2.11
N ALA A 60 -35.25 -26.65 -0.87
CA ALA A 60 -35.64 -25.90 0.32
C ALA A 60 -34.76 -24.65 0.58
N TYR A 61 -33.55 -24.58 -0.01
CA TYR A 61 -32.66 -23.42 0.15
C TYR A 61 -33.05 -22.20 -0.69
N LYS A 62 -33.98 -22.32 -1.66
CA LYS A 62 -34.36 -21.23 -2.58
C LYS A 62 -34.86 -19.98 -1.85
N GLY A 63 -35.72 -20.11 -0.85
CA GLY A 63 -36.25 -18.98 -0.07
C GLY A 63 -35.15 -18.26 0.72
N LYS A 64 -34.23 -18.99 1.33
CA LYS A 64 -33.12 -18.40 2.06
C LYS A 64 -32.10 -17.73 1.14
N ILE A 65 -31.87 -18.29 -0.05
CA ILE A 65 -31.00 -17.68 -1.09
C ILE A 65 -31.61 -16.34 -1.52
N ALA A 66 -32.91 -16.28 -1.84
CA ALA A 66 -33.60 -15.04 -2.24
C ALA A 66 -33.51 -13.96 -1.15
N TYR A 67 -33.75 -14.32 0.11
CA TYR A 67 -33.59 -13.41 1.25
C TYR A 67 -32.16 -12.86 1.36
N LEU A 68 -31.14 -13.70 1.31
CA LEU A 68 -29.73 -13.28 1.40
C LEU A 68 -29.30 -12.40 0.20
N GLU A 69 -29.84 -12.66 -1.00
CA GLU A 69 -29.62 -11.82 -2.18
C GLU A 69 -30.23 -10.44 -2.01
N GLN A 70 -31.42 -10.33 -1.42
CA GLN A 70 -32.09 -9.08 -1.10
C GLN A 70 -31.27 -8.28 -0.06
N VAL A 71 -30.90 -8.90 1.07
CA VAL A 71 -30.11 -8.25 2.14
C VAL A 71 -28.74 -7.79 1.65
N ARG A 72 -28.12 -8.53 0.73
CA ARG A 72 -26.83 -8.19 0.14
C ARG A 72 -26.80 -6.84 -0.54
N SER A 73 -27.89 -6.42 -1.17
CA SER A 73 -27.94 -5.22 -2.02
C SER A 73 -28.36 -3.95 -1.29
N SER A 74 -28.92 -4.05 -0.08
CA SER A 74 -29.55 -2.92 0.60
C SER A 74 -28.80 -2.41 1.83
N LYS A 75 -28.01 -1.32 1.63
CA LYS A 75 -27.48 -0.53 2.77
C LYS A 75 -28.59 -0.04 3.69
N ARG A 76 -29.70 0.39 3.12
CA ARG A 76 -30.84 0.97 3.86
C ARG A 76 -31.41 -0.06 4.83
N GLU A 77 -31.58 -1.31 4.37
CA GLU A 77 -32.07 -2.39 5.23
C GLU A 77 -31.07 -2.71 6.35
N LEU A 78 -29.78 -2.80 6.02
CA LEU A 78 -28.72 -3.02 7.03
C LEU A 78 -28.74 -1.94 8.12
N VAL A 79 -28.81 -0.66 7.74
CA VAL A 79 -28.86 0.46 8.68
C VAL A 79 -30.18 0.48 9.46
N ASN A 80 -31.29 0.11 8.83
CA ASN A 80 -32.60 0.09 9.52
C ASN A 80 -32.71 -1.03 10.55
N THR A 81 -32.08 -2.16 10.31
CA THR A 81 -32.11 -3.33 11.23
C THR A 81 -31.09 -3.25 12.35
N ILE A 82 -30.09 -2.34 12.29
CA ILE A 82 -29.01 -2.26 13.24
C ILE A 82 -28.95 -0.87 13.88
N PRO A 83 -29.55 -0.68 15.09
CA PRO A 83 -29.76 0.64 15.69
C PRO A 83 -28.47 1.45 15.89
N PHE A 84 -27.35 0.82 16.31
CA PHE A 84 -26.13 1.55 16.60
C PHE A 84 -25.51 2.22 15.37
N LEU A 85 -25.81 1.74 14.13
CA LEU A 85 -25.34 2.38 12.89
C LEU A 85 -26.01 3.73 12.62
N LYS A 86 -27.06 4.09 13.38
CA LYS A 86 -27.75 5.39 13.33
C LYS A 86 -27.26 6.39 14.39
N GLU A 87 -26.38 5.95 15.28
CA GLU A 87 -25.84 6.82 16.32
C GLU A 87 -25.06 7.98 15.71
N LYS A 88 -25.09 9.15 16.41
CA LYS A 88 -24.46 10.39 15.93
C LYS A 88 -22.97 10.30 15.70
N ASP A 89 -22.28 9.39 16.41
CA ASP A 89 -20.84 9.19 16.34
C ASP A 89 -20.44 8.21 15.21
N VAL A 90 -21.41 7.64 14.47
CA VAL A 90 -21.19 6.76 13.33
C VAL A 90 -21.32 7.54 12.03
N ASP A 91 -20.25 7.56 11.25
CA ASP A 91 -20.21 8.16 9.91
C ASP A 91 -20.93 7.25 8.91
N SER A 92 -22.02 7.74 8.33
CA SER A 92 -22.77 7.00 7.30
C SER A 92 -21.93 6.68 6.08
N LEU A 93 -20.93 7.52 5.76
CA LEU A 93 -19.98 7.31 4.66
C LEU A 93 -18.97 6.21 4.99
N ALA A 94 -18.61 6.04 6.27
CA ALA A 94 -17.78 4.92 6.68
C ALA A 94 -18.50 3.58 6.48
N VAL A 95 -19.81 3.55 6.74
CA VAL A 95 -20.66 2.39 6.45
C VAL A 95 -20.71 2.11 4.93
N ASP A 96 -20.93 3.14 4.09
CA ASP A 96 -20.88 3.02 2.63
C ASP A 96 -19.56 2.48 2.12
N ASN A 97 -18.46 3.01 2.62
CA ASN A 97 -17.13 2.55 2.20
C ASN A 97 -16.84 1.12 2.66
N ALA A 98 -17.34 0.71 3.82
CA ALA A 98 -17.23 -0.68 4.27
C ALA A 98 -17.96 -1.65 3.31
N ILE A 99 -19.16 -1.29 2.85
CA ILE A 99 -19.92 -2.04 1.86
C ILE A 99 -19.19 -2.09 0.52
N LYS A 100 -18.69 -0.94 0.02
CA LYS A 100 -17.92 -0.88 -1.23
C LYS A 100 -16.66 -1.74 -1.16
N ASN A 101 -15.93 -1.70 -0.05
CA ASN A 101 -14.72 -2.50 0.14
C ASN A 101 -15.02 -4.00 0.18
N HIS A 102 -16.15 -4.38 0.80
CA HIS A 102 -16.63 -5.75 0.79
C HIS A 102 -16.95 -6.21 -0.64
N ASN A 103 -17.71 -5.42 -1.40
CA ASN A 103 -18.08 -5.75 -2.78
C ASN A 103 -16.85 -5.92 -3.67
N ARG A 104 -15.87 -4.98 -3.58
CA ARG A 104 -14.58 -5.09 -4.29
C ARG A 104 -13.80 -6.36 -3.92
N ALA A 105 -13.85 -6.78 -2.66
CA ALA A 105 -13.17 -8.00 -2.24
C ALA A 105 -13.79 -9.26 -2.91
N TRP A 106 -15.11 -9.29 -3.05
CA TRP A 106 -15.83 -10.37 -3.74
C TRP A 106 -15.68 -10.31 -5.27
N GLU A 107 -15.67 -9.12 -5.87
CA GLU A 107 -15.34 -8.91 -7.29
C GLU A 107 -13.94 -9.48 -7.58
N ARG A 108 -12.96 -9.10 -6.80
CA ARG A 108 -11.60 -9.61 -6.92
C ARG A 108 -11.49 -11.13 -6.76
N PHE A 109 -12.30 -11.72 -5.87
CA PHE A 109 -12.36 -13.17 -5.71
C PHE A 109 -12.86 -13.85 -6.99
N ARG A 110 -13.83 -13.25 -7.67
CA ARG A 110 -14.41 -13.78 -8.92
C ARG A 110 -13.51 -13.59 -10.14
N GLU A 111 -12.84 -12.44 -10.21
CA GLU A 111 -12.11 -11.99 -11.42
C GLU A 111 -10.64 -12.39 -11.43
N VAL A 112 -10.01 -12.50 -10.25
CA VAL A 112 -8.57 -12.76 -10.14
C VAL A 112 -8.31 -14.20 -9.73
N PRO A 113 -7.79 -15.06 -10.64
CA PRO A 113 -7.46 -16.44 -10.33
C PRO A 113 -6.52 -16.56 -9.13
N GLY A 114 -6.76 -17.56 -8.28
CA GLY A 114 -5.94 -17.81 -7.08
C GLY A 114 -6.21 -16.87 -5.91
N THR A 115 -7.21 -15.99 -6.01
CA THR A 115 -7.69 -15.20 -4.86
C THR A 115 -8.63 -16.05 -4.01
N GLY A 116 -8.39 -16.12 -2.69
CA GLY A 116 -9.27 -16.83 -1.76
C GLY A 116 -10.57 -16.07 -1.45
N ILE A 117 -11.57 -16.79 -0.90
CA ILE A 117 -12.83 -16.19 -0.43
C ILE A 117 -12.53 -15.12 0.61
N PRO A 118 -13.18 -13.92 0.54
CA PRO A 118 -12.99 -12.83 1.49
C PRO A 118 -13.14 -13.27 2.95
N GLY A 119 -12.18 -12.90 3.79
CA GLY A 119 -12.11 -13.27 5.19
C GLY A 119 -12.74 -12.24 6.11
N PHE A 120 -13.01 -12.63 7.37
CA PHE A 120 -13.45 -11.70 8.42
C PHE A 120 -12.32 -10.79 8.89
N HIS A 121 -12.64 -9.53 9.12
CA HIS A 121 -11.74 -8.57 9.75
C HIS A 121 -11.75 -8.74 11.27
N LYS A 122 -10.57 -9.00 11.84
CA LYS A 122 -10.40 -9.14 13.29
C LYS A 122 -10.15 -7.77 13.95
N LYS A 123 -10.64 -7.59 15.18
CA LYS A 123 -10.26 -6.43 15.98
C LYS A 123 -8.76 -6.43 16.22
N SER A 124 -8.11 -5.29 16.03
CA SER A 124 -6.68 -5.12 16.26
C SER A 124 -6.38 -3.79 16.96
N TYR A 125 -5.14 -3.58 17.37
CA TYR A 125 -4.71 -2.28 17.92
C TYR A 125 -4.59 -1.20 16.84
N ALA A 126 -4.26 -1.58 15.62
CA ALA A 126 -4.41 -0.71 14.48
C ALA A 126 -5.89 -0.58 14.14
N GLN A 127 -6.35 0.63 13.92
CA GLN A 127 -7.72 0.97 13.57
C GLN A 127 -7.71 1.71 12.25
N SER A 128 -8.73 1.50 11.42
CA SER A 128 -8.84 2.22 10.15
C SER A 128 -10.28 2.22 9.65
N TYR A 129 -10.75 3.38 9.23
CA TYR A 129 -12.00 3.50 8.47
C TYR A 129 -11.83 4.50 7.33
N GLN A 130 -12.76 4.46 6.38
CA GLN A 130 -12.77 5.36 5.24
C GLN A 130 -14.03 6.21 5.25
N THR A 131 -13.86 7.51 4.98
CA THR A 131 -14.93 8.47 4.74
C THR A 131 -14.69 9.17 3.40
N ASN A 132 -15.59 10.05 2.97
CA ASN A 132 -15.45 10.76 1.71
C ASN A 132 -15.62 12.26 1.88
N ALA A 133 -14.93 13.02 1.03
CA ALA A 133 -15.24 14.42 0.88
C ALA A 133 -16.57 14.60 0.14
N HIS A 134 -17.36 15.56 0.59
CA HIS A 134 -18.58 16.03 -0.07
C HIS A 134 -18.49 17.51 -0.34
N TYR A 135 -18.96 17.92 -1.52
CA TYR A 135 -18.93 19.28 -2.00
C TYR A 135 -20.34 19.83 -2.15
N LYS A 136 -20.52 21.11 -1.91
CA LYS A 136 -21.76 21.83 -2.24
C LYS A 136 -21.89 21.90 -3.76
N LYS A 137 -23.14 22.02 -4.24
CA LYS A 137 -23.39 22.26 -5.66
C LYS A 137 -22.78 23.62 -6.04
N GLY A 138 -21.95 23.65 -7.08
CA GLY A 138 -21.25 24.88 -7.51
C GLY A 138 -19.93 25.14 -6.79
N ALA A 139 -19.44 24.26 -5.91
CA ALA A 139 -18.14 24.44 -5.26
C ALA A 139 -17.00 24.58 -6.30
N GLU A 140 -16.18 25.61 -6.14
CA GLU A 140 -15.03 25.90 -7.00
C GLU A 140 -13.76 25.25 -6.45
N SER A 141 -13.63 25.15 -5.13
CA SER A 141 -12.47 24.57 -4.43
C SER A 141 -12.87 23.37 -3.58
N TRP A 142 -11.92 22.47 -3.33
CA TRP A 142 -12.13 21.36 -2.41
C TRP A 142 -12.34 21.82 -0.96
N GLU A 143 -11.86 23.01 -0.60
CA GLU A 143 -12.07 23.59 0.73
C GLU A 143 -13.54 24.02 1.00
N GLU A 144 -14.39 24.10 -0.01
CA GLU A 144 -15.81 24.41 0.15
C GLU A 144 -16.69 23.20 0.52
N GLY A 145 -16.03 22.08 0.77
CA GLY A 145 -16.67 20.84 1.21
C GLY A 145 -16.65 20.63 2.72
N ASN A 146 -17.02 19.43 3.13
CA ASN A 146 -16.92 18.96 4.52
C ASN A 146 -15.45 18.68 4.96
N VAL A 147 -14.50 18.81 4.02
CA VAL A 147 -13.06 18.77 4.27
C VAL A 147 -12.48 20.12 3.88
N HIS A 148 -11.85 20.82 4.83
CA HIS A 148 -11.25 22.13 4.59
C HIS A 148 -10.20 22.46 5.66
N PHE A 149 -9.33 23.41 5.37
CA PHE A 149 -8.43 23.93 6.39
C PHE A 149 -9.16 24.89 7.34
N VAL A 150 -8.89 24.73 8.64
CA VAL A 150 -9.40 25.64 9.66
C VAL A 150 -8.24 26.55 10.08
N ARG A 151 -8.38 27.86 9.79
CA ARG A 151 -7.43 28.89 10.19
C ARG A 151 -7.92 29.58 11.45
N ARG A 152 -7.00 29.84 12.39
CA ARG A 152 -7.32 30.53 13.66
C ARG A 152 -7.45 32.03 13.50
N SER A 153 -6.75 32.59 12.52
CA SER A 153 -6.82 34.02 12.18
C SER A 153 -6.78 34.22 10.67
N ALA A 154 -7.29 35.33 10.16
CA ALA A 154 -7.28 35.66 8.74
C ALA A 154 -5.88 35.77 8.13
N GLY A 155 -4.85 36.06 8.95
CA GLY A 155 -3.46 36.17 8.51
C GLY A 155 -2.64 34.88 8.58
N GLU A 156 -3.25 33.75 9.01
CA GLU A 156 -2.53 32.47 9.10
C GLU A 156 -2.28 31.90 7.72
N GLN A 157 -1.01 32.03 7.23
CA GLN A 157 -0.62 31.54 5.91
C GLN A 157 -0.50 30.00 5.86
N VAL A 158 -0.04 29.38 6.95
CA VAL A 158 0.18 27.93 7.05
C VAL A 158 -0.90 27.32 7.93
N PRO A 159 -1.82 26.50 7.38
CA PRO A 159 -2.88 25.90 8.19
C PRO A 159 -2.32 24.82 9.13
N HIS A 160 -2.77 24.85 10.39
CA HIS A 160 -2.41 23.86 11.41
C HIS A 160 -3.56 22.89 11.76
N PHE A 161 -4.77 23.21 11.30
CA PHE A 161 -5.96 22.40 11.53
C PHE A 161 -6.66 22.08 10.21
N ILE A 162 -7.17 20.86 10.13
CA ILE A 162 -8.03 20.39 9.04
C ILE A 162 -9.35 19.90 9.61
N SER A 163 -10.46 20.30 9.03
CA SER A 163 -11.78 19.75 9.31
C SER A 163 -11.94 18.46 8.55
N LEU A 164 -12.32 17.38 9.24
CA LEU A 164 -12.60 16.08 8.67
C LEU A 164 -14.03 15.65 9.01
N PRO A 165 -14.69 14.87 8.14
CA PRO A 165 -16.07 14.42 8.36
C PRO A 165 -16.21 13.79 9.75
N ILE A 166 -17.29 14.14 10.46
CA ILE A 166 -17.67 13.74 11.82
C ILE A 166 -16.66 14.08 12.93
N LEU A 167 -15.37 14.23 12.60
CA LEU A 167 -14.31 14.58 13.56
C LEU A 167 -14.23 16.09 13.79
N GLY A 168 -14.68 16.92 12.84
CA GLY A 168 -14.49 18.37 12.90
C GLY A 168 -13.03 18.78 12.79
N ALA A 169 -12.70 19.94 13.34
CA ALA A 169 -11.36 20.50 13.30
C ALA A 169 -10.36 19.66 14.12
N ILE A 170 -9.30 19.21 13.47
CA ILE A 170 -8.25 18.39 14.08
C ILE A 170 -6.87 18.94 13.71
N ARG A 171 -5.98 19.04 14.70
CA ARG A 171 -4.61 19.46 14.47
C ARG A 171 -3.89 18.43 13.60
N PHE A 172 -3.12 18.91 12.60
CA PHE A 172 -2.33 18.04 11.74
C PHE A 172 -0.89 18.53 11.56
N ARG A 173 -0.04 17.62 11.06
CA ARG A 173 1.32 17.91 10.57
C ARG A 173 1.60 17.07 9.34
N CYS A 174 2.27 17.67 8.36
CA CYS A 174 2.80 17.00 7.18
C CYS A 174 4.13 17.62 6.77
N SER A 175 4.78 17.04 5.75
CA SER A 175 5.95 17.64 5.14
C SER A 175 5.56 18.89 4.34
N GLY A 176 6.51 19.83 4.16
CA GLY A 176 6.28 21.02 3.31
C GLY A 176 5.83 20.67 1.89
N LYS A 177 6.37 19.59 1.31
CA LYS A 177 5.96 19.09 0.00
C LYS A 177 4.48 18.66 -0.04
N VAL A 178 4.03 17.90 0.94
CA VAL A 178 2.62 17.48 1.04
C VAL A 178 1.72 18.70 1.29
N LEU A 179 2.16 19.63 2.12
CA LEU A 179 1.41 20.88 2.32
C LEU A 179 1.29 21.67 1.03
N ALA A 180 2.38 21.85 0.27
CA ALA A 180 2.36 22.51 -1.02
C ALA A 180 1.36 21.86 -1.99
N MET A 181 1.34 20.51 -2.08
CA MET A 181 0.37 19.78 -2.92
C MET A 181 -1.09 19.98 -2.47
N LEU A 182 -1.32 20.14 -1.16
CA LEU A 182 -2.66 20.39 -0.61
C LEU A 182 -3.10 21.86 -0.80
N THR A 183 -2.16 22.80 -0.94
CA THR A 183 -2.46 24.25 -1.00
C THR A 183 -2.34 24.83 -2.40
N SER A 184 -1.57 24.22 -3.30
CA SER A 184 -1.47 24.61 -4.71
C SER A 184 -2.65 24.05 -5.52
N HIS A 185 -3.12 24.82 -6.50
CA HIS A 185 -4.17 24.41 -7.47
C HIS A 185 -5.43 23.83 -6.80
N LYS A 186 -5.91 24.48 -5.72
CA LYS A 186 -7.07 24.01 -4.97
C LYS A 186 -8.35 23.91 -5.81
N GLU A 187 -8.49 24.76 -6.78
CA GLU A 187 -9.63 24.84 -7.72
C GLU A 187 -9.64 23.63 -8.65
N ASP A 188 -8.46 23.18 -9.09
CA ASP A 188 -8.31 22.02 -9.98
C ASP A 188 -8.19 20.69 -9.23
N THR A 189 -7.99 20.74 -7.91
CA THR A 189 -7.82 19.55 -7.09
C THR A 189 -9.14 19.12 -6.47
N ARG A 190 -9.36 17.81 -6.41
CA ARG A 190 -10.49 17.19 -5.70
C ARG A 190 -9.97 16.24 -4.63
N VAL A 191 -10.57 16.30 -3.47
CA VAL A 191 -10.38 15.31 -2.39
C VAL A 191 -11.48 14.25 -2.53
N GLY A 192 -11.10 13.01 -2.64
CA GLY A 192 -12.02 11.88 -2.75
C GLY A 192 -12.20 11.16 -1.41
N THR A 193 -11.76 9.90 -1.38
CA THR A 193 -11.80 9.08 -0.17
C THR A 193 -10.72 9.49 0.83
N ILE A 194 -11.08 9.57 2.09
CA ILE A 194 -10.17 9.85 3.19
C ILE A 194 -10.08 8.60 4.06
N THR A 195 -8.86 8.12 4.27
CA THR A 195 -8.61 6.99 5.18
C THR A 195 -8.05 7.53 6.49
N ILE A 196 -8.79 7.36 7.58
CA ILE A 196 -8.34 7.71 8.92
C ILE A 196 -7.86 6.46 9.59
N ARG A 197 -6.62 6.47 10.10
CA ARG A 197 -6.02 5.30 10.73
C ARG A 197 -5.28 5.63 12.02
N ARG A 198 -5.30 4.70 12.95
CA ARG A 198 -4.41 4.62 14.11
C ARG A 198 -3.43 3.48 13.87
N ASP A 199 -2.13 3.74 14.04
CA ASP A 199 -1.12 2.69 13.92
C ASP A 199 -0.97 1.86 15.23
N ASN A 200 -0.17 0.80 15.18
CA ASN A 200 0.10 -0.05 16.34
C ASN A 200 0.87 0.65 17.46
N CYS A 201 1.45 1.82 17.20
CA CYS A 201 2.13 2.65 18.18
C CYS A 201 1.20 3.69 18.83
N GLY A 202 -0.04 3.79 18.35
CA GLY A 202 -1.04 4.73 18.86
C GLY A 202 -1.01 6.11 18.20
N ASP A 203 -0.22 6.30 17.14
CA ASP A 203 -0.23 7.52 16.34
C ASP A 203 -1.35 7.48 15.29
N TYR A 204 -1.92 8.65 14.98
CA TYR A 204 -3.04 8.80 14.08
C TYR A 204 -2.64 9.52 12.80
N TYR A 205 -3.23 9.10 11.70
CA TYR A 205 -2.97 9.64 10.37
C TYR A 205 -4.27 9.78 9.58
N ALA A 206 -4.34 10.77 8.71
CA ALA A 206 -5.35 10.89 7.68
C ALA A 206 -4.66 10.85 6.32
N SER A 207 -5.12 9.97 5.44
CA SER A 207 -4.65 9.88 4.05
C SER A 207 -5.76 10.39 3.15
N LEU A 208 -5.52 11.51 2.48
CA LEU A 208 -6.46 12.16 1.57
C LEU A 208 -6.12 11.73 0.14
N GLN A 209 -7.10 11.15 -0.54
CA GLN A 209 -6.97 10.86 -1.98
C GLN A 209 -7.21 12.16 -2.74
N LEU A 210 -6.18 12.68 -3.38
CA LEU A 210 -6.25 13.85 -4.25
C LEU A 210 -6.32 13.40 -5.70
N SER A 211 -7.10 14.12 -6.50
CA SER A 211 -7.20 13.94 -7.95
C SER A 211 -7.19 15.31 -8.62
N SER A 212 -6.48 15.44 -9.75
CA SER A 212 -6.37 16.69 -10.51
C SER A 212 -6.16 16.40 -12.00
N ASP A 213 -6.53 17.35 -12.85
CA ASP A 213 -6.14 17.35 -14.27
C ASP A 213 -4.78 18.03 -14.51
N ILE A 214 -4.27 18.72 -13.48
CA ILE A 214 -2.96 19.35 -13.45
C ILE A 214 -1.99 18.50 -12.61
N PRO A 215 -0.72 18.34 -13.00
CA PRO A 215 0.26 17.60 -12.21
C PRO A 215 0.44 18.21 -10.81
N PHE A 216 0.54 17.37 -9.76
CA PHE A 216 0.78 17.83 -8.39
C PHE A 216 2.20 18.35 -8.13
N THR A 217 3.11 18.18 -9.07
CA THR A 217 4.49 18.67 -9.02
C THR A 217 5.00 18.78 -10.45
N ASP A 218 5.92 19.69 -10.68
CA ASP A 218 6.56 19.83 -11.98
C ASP A 218 7.31 18.54 -12.34
N PRO A 219 7.22 18.08 -13.59
CA PRO A 219 8.01 16.96 -14.06
C PRO A 219 9.51 17.30 -14.01
N PHE A 220 10.34 16.28 -13.76
CA PHE A 220 11.77 16.46 -13.88
C PHE A 220 12.19 16.67 -15.34
N PRO A 221 13.23 17.47 -15.59
CA PRO A 221 13.78 17.66 -16.93
C PRO A 221 14.09 16.31 -17.59
N ARG A 222 13.97 16.27 -18.92
CA ARG A 222 14.42 15.13 -19.70
C ARG A 222 15.94 15.05 -19.68
N THR A 223 16.47 13.85 -19.42
CA THR A 223 17.92 13.60 -19.36
C THR A 223 18.46 12.89 -20.60
N GLY A 224 17.58 12.30 -21.40
CA GLY A 224 17.93 11.39 -22.49
C GLY A 224 18.44 10.02 -22.04
N SER A 225 18.54 9.78 -20.75
CA SER A 225 19.13 8.57 -20.17
C SER A 225 18.09 7.49 -19.90
N CYS A 226 18.51 6.24 -20.12
CA CYS A 226 17.72 5.04 -19.86
C CYS A 226 18.55 4.03 -19.08
N VAL A 227 17.96 3.36 -18.09
CA VAL A 227 18.66 2.40 -17.24
C VAL A 227 17.89 1.10 -17.07
N GLY A 228 18.58 -0.03 -17.15
CA GLY A 228 18.10 -1.35 -16.73
C GLY A 228 18.57 -1.65 -15.30
N ILE A 229 17.73 -2.25 -14.48
CA ILE A 229 18.07 -2.64 -13.11
C ILE A 229 17.83 -4.13 -12.89
N ASP A 230 18.83 -4.82 -12.37
CA ASP A 230 18.77 -6.19 -11.90
C ASP A 230 18.68 -6.22 -10.38
N MET A 231 17.63 -6.88 -9.85
CA MET A 231 17.34 -6.91 -8.40
C MET A 231 18.02 -8.10 -7.73
N ASN A 232 18.87 -7.87 -6.75
CA ASN A 232 19.48 -8.96 -6.00
C ASN A 232 19.32 -8.85 -4.47
N LEU A 233 19.60 -9.93 -3.72
CA LEU A 233 19.37 -9.98 -2.26
C LEU A 233 20.55 -9.44 -1.46
N THR A 234 21.75 -9.43 -2.03
CA THR A 234 22.96 -8.92 -1.39
C THR A 234 22.93 -7.40 -1.40
N ASN A 235 22.63 -6.85 -2.55
CA ASN A 235 22.41 -5.43 -2.81
C ASN A 235 20.92 -5.14 -3.03
N LEU A 236 20.53 -3.90 -3.22
CA LEU A 236 19.17 -3.55 -3.61
C LEU A 236 18.97 -3.85 -5.11
N TYR A 237 19.88 -3.36 -5.95
CA TYR A 237 19.98 -3.66 -7.37
C TYR A 237 21.38 -3.32 -7.90
N THR A 238 21.69 -3.88 -9.07
CA THR A 238 22.80 -3.46 -9.93
C THR A 238 22.19 -2.85 -11.19
N ASP A 239 22.73 -1.75 -11.69
CA ASP A 239 22.22 -1.08 -12.89
C ASP A 239 23.07 -1.38 -14.15
N SER A 240 22.52 -1.01 -15.30
CA SER A 240 23.17 -1.19 -16.61
C SER A 240 24.38 -0.30 -16.85
N ASP A 241 24.65 0.65 -15.95
CA ASP A 241 25.83 1.52 -15.98
C ASP A 241 26.95 0.97 -15.07
N GLY A 242 26.69 -0.16 -14.37
CA GLY A 242 27.64 -0.84 -13.48
C GLY A 242 27.57 -0.36 -12.03
N ASN A 243 26.64 0.51 -11.66
CA ASN A 243 26.49 0.94 -10.28
C ASN A 243 25.82 -0.13 -9.45
N VAL A 244 26.38 -0.42 -8.27
CA VAL A 244 25.83 -1.37 -7.31
C VAL A 244 25.22 -0.60 -6.14
N ILE A 245 23.91 -0.70 -5.96
CA ILE A 245 23.20 -0.01 -4.87
C ILE A 245 23.04 -0.97 -3.69
N PRO A 246 23.61 -0.67 -2.53
CA PRO A 246 23.66 -1.59 -1.40
C PRO A 246 22.29 -1.80 -0.75
N ASN A 247 22.10 -2.98 -0.16
CA ASN A 247 20.98 -3.26 0.73
C ASN A 247 21.40 -3.04 2.19
N PRO A 248 20.84 -2.03 2.90
CA PRO A 248 21.22 -1.73 4.30
C PRO A 248 20.84 -2.81 5.31
N LYS A 249 19.99 -3.77 4.95
CA LYS A 249 19.58 -4.92 5.77
C LYS A 249 19.09 -4.53 7.17
N TYR A 250 18.25 -3.47 7.25
CA TYR A 250 17.74 -2.91 8.51
C TYR A 250 17.05 -3.92 9.43
N GLY A 251 16.30 -4.87 8.86
CA GLY A 251 15.67 -5.93 9.64
C GLY A 251 16.68 -6.88 10.26
N ARG A 252 17.73 -7.23 9.50
CA ARG A 252 18.81 -8.11 10.00
C ARG A 252 19.58 -7.44 11.14
N GLY A 253 19.89 -6.15 11.04
CA GLY A 253 20.56 -5.38 12.10
C GLY A 253 19.75 -5.31 13.41
N MET A 254 18.41 -5.27 13.29
CA MET A 254 17.51 -5.21 14.45
C MET A 254 16.99 -6.57 14.92
N LYS A 255 17.31 -7.68 14.23
CA LYS A 255 16.75 -9.03 14.46
C LYS A 255 16.86 -9.49 15.91
N LYS A 256 18.04 -9.41 16.51
CA LYS A 256 18.28 -9.84 17.90
C LYS A 256 17.43 -9.05 18.90
N LYS A 257 17.37 -7.70 18.72
CA LYS A 257 16.60 -6.79 19.58
C LYS A 257 15.10 -7.02 19.47
N LEU A 258 14.59 -7.19 18.24
CA LEU A 258 13.19 -7.52 17.97
C LEU A 258 12.81 -8.87 18.56
N ALA A 259 13.61 -9.92 18.34
CA ALA A 259 13.35 -11.25 18.87
C ALA A 259 13.30 -11.26 20.41
N LYS A 260 14.21 -10.50 21.08
CA LYS A 260 14.19 -10.34 22.56
C LYS A 260 12.88 -9.67 23.02
N ALA A 261 12.45 -8.59 22.32
CA ALA A 261 11.24 -7.87 22.66
C ALA A 261 9.99 -8.74 22.43
N GLN A 262 9.92 -9.50 21.34
CA GLN A 262 8.82 -10.41 21.02
C GLN A 262 8.73 -11.56 22.01
N ARG A 263 9.85 -12.22 22.37
CA ARG A 263 9.86 -13.29 23.39
C ARG A 263 9.36 -12.78 24.73
N LYS A 264 9.76 -11.56 25.14
CA LYS A 264 9.27 -10.94 26.37
C LYS A 264 7.76 -10.69 26.29
N LEU A 265 7.27 -10.20 25.13
CA LEU A 265 5.84 -9.95 24.89
C LEU A 265 5.03 -11.25 24.96
N SER A 266 5.49 -12.36 24.33
CA SER A 266 4.84 -13.67 24.41
C SER A 266 4.72 -14.18 25.84
N ARG A 267 5.81 -14.14 26.60
CA ARG A 267 5.78 -14.54 28.04
C ARG A 267 4.79 -13.74 28.87
N MET A 268 4.70 -12.43 28.62
CA MET A 268 3.72 -11.56 29.32
C MET A 268 2.28 -11.87 28.89
N LYS A 269 2.07 -12.24 27.62
CA LYS A 269 0.76 -12.71 27.14
C LYS A 269 0.35 -14.00 27.82
N GLU A 270 1.24 -14.99 27.84
CA GLU A 270 1.02 -16.30 28.47
C GLU A 270 0.71 -16.14 29.98
N ALA A 271 1.46 -15.29 30.68
CA ALA A 271 1.21 -14.98 32.09
C ALA A 271 -0.18 -14.36 32.29
N ALA A 272 -0.58 -13.38 31.49
CA ALA A 272 -1.89 -12.77 31.58
C ALA A 272 -3.02 -13.76 31.32
N VAL A 273 -2.86 -14.66 30.34
CA VAL A 273 -3.82 -15.72 30.02
C VAL A 273 -3.93 -16.71 31.19
N ARG A 274 -2.80 -17.17 31.72
CA ARG A 274 -2.76 -18.09 32.89
C ARG A 274 -3.46 -17.49 34.11
N ASP A 275 -3.25 -16.21 34.36
CA ASP A 275 -3.86 -15.45 35.47
C ASP A 275 -5.31 -15.02 35.14
N ASN A 276 -5.90 -15.52 34.06
CA ASN A 276 -7.25 -15.16 33.55
C ASN A 276 -7.50 -13.64 33.44
N ARG A 277 -6.45 -12.86 33.17
CA ARG A 277 -6.55 -11.41 32.99
C ARG A 277 -6.73 -11.02 31.53
N SER A 278 -7.62 -10.04 31.29
CA SER A 278 -7.75 -9.45 29.96
C SER A 278 -6.44 -8.78 29.52
N LEU A 279 -6.01 -9.04 28.28
CA LEU A 279 -4.82 -8.39 27.73
C LEU A 279 -4.91 -6.86 27.69
N ASN A 280 -6.12 -6.30 27.64
CA ASN A 280 -6.33 -4.86 27.67
C ASN A 280 -6.02 -4.27 29.06
N GLU A 281 -6.24 -5.02 30.11
CA GLU A 281 -6.02 -4.62 31.52
C GLU A 281 -4.59 -4.93 31.99
N ALA A 282 -3.89 -5.82 31.30
CA ALA A 282 -2.54 -6.20 31.61
C ALA A 282 -1.53 -5.08 31.25
N SER A 283 -1.35 -4.08 32.14
CA SER A 283 -0.56 -2.87 31.90
C SER A 283 0.88 -3.17 31.42
N ASN A 284 1.54 -4.15 32.02
CA ASN A 284 2.91 -4.53 31.63
C ASN A 284 2.96 -5.14 30.22
N TYR A 285 1.96 -5.94 29.86
CA TYR A 285 1.80 -6.44 28.50
C TYR A 285 1.60 -5.28 27.51
N GLN A 286 0.73 -4.31 27.82
CA GLN A 286 0.47 -3.17 26.95
C GLN A 286 1.72 -2.29 26.77
N LYS A 287 2.47 -2.03 27.83
CA LYS A 287 3.77 -1.32 27.76
C LYS A 287 4.78 -2.06 26.87
N GLN A 288 4.91 -3.39 27.03
CA GLN A 288 5.83 -4.19 26.20
C GLN A 288 5.36 -4.29 24.75
N ARG A 289 4.05 -4.40 24.50
CA ARG A 289 3.45 -4.38 23.16
C ARG A 289 3.83 -3.09 22.41
N LEU A 290 3.66 -1.95 23.08
CA LEU A 290 4.02 -0.65 22.50
C LEU A 290 5.52 -0.57 22.18
N ARG A 291 6.39 -0.99 23.09
CA ARG A 291 7.86 -1.04 22.86
C ARG A 291 8.19 -1.89 21.63
N THR A 292 7.56 -3.05 21.51
CA THR A 292 7.77 -3.95 20.36
C THR A 292 7.28 -3.31 19.07
N ALA A 293 6.10 -2.67 19.08
CA ALA A 293 5.55 -1.95 17.92
C ALA A 293 6.46 -0.78 17.47
N VAL A 294 7.02 -0.02 18.43
CA VAL A 294 7.96 1.07 18.13
C VAL A 294 9.23 0.55 17.44
N LEU A 295 9.78 -0.59 17.89
CA LEU A 295 10.94 -1.22 17.25
C LEU A 295 10.62 -1.67 15.83
N GLN A 296 9.47 -2.31 15.61
CA GLN A 296 9.01 -2.71 14.27
C GLN A 296 8.83 -1.50 13.35
N ARG A 297 8.19 -0.45 13.85
CA ARG A 297 8.01 0.80 13.09
C ARG A 297 9.33 1.46 12.73
N LYS A 298 10.33 1.44 13.61
CA LYS A 298 11.67 1.97 13.31
C LYS A 298 12.28 1.26 12.11
N VAL A 299 12.24 -0.08 12.07
CA VAL A 299 12.75 -0.86 10.93
C VAL A 299 11.98 -0.54 9.65
N SER A 300 10.64 -0.50 9.72
CA SER A 300 9.79 -0.21 8.56
C SER A 300 10.08 1.18 7.98
N ARG A 301 10.16 2.21 8.83
CA ARG A 301 10.45 3.59 8.40
C ARG A 301 11.85 3.74 7.82
N SER A 302 12.87 3.14 8.46
CA SER A 302 14.23 3.20 7.90
C SER A 302 14.32 2.57 6.51
N ARG A 303 13.59 1.46 6.25
CA ARG A 303 13.48 0.88 4.91
C ARG A 303 12.77 1.83 3.94
N GLU A 304 11.62 2.33 4.35
CA GLU A 304 10.82 3.24 3.53
C GLU A 304 11.61 4.48 3.15
N ASP A 305 12.26 5.14 4.10
CA ASP A 305 13.09 6.32 3.86
C ASP A 305 14.21 6.01 2.86
N TYR A 306 14.90 4.88 3.03
CA TYR A 306 15.94 4.45 2.10
C TYR A 306 15.40 4.25 0.67
N LEU A 307 14.29 3.50 0.54
CA LEU A 307 13.66 3.26 -0.74
C LEU A 307 13.11 4.55 -1.38
N GLN A 308 12.60 5.48 -0.57
CA GLN A 308 12.19 6.79 -1.03
C GLN A 308 13.36 7.57 -1.64
N VAL A 309 14.54 7.52 -1.04
CA VAL A 309 15.74 8.18 -1.58
C VAL A 309 16.20 7.50 -2.87
N GLN A 310 16.33 6.18 -2.90
CA GLN A 310 16.82 5.46 -4.08
C GLN A 310 15.88 5.61 -5.29
N THR A 311 14.58 5.47 -5.06
CA THR A 311 13.60 5.64 -6.16
C THR A 311 13.50 7.09 -6.64
N LYS A 312 13.77 8.09 -5.76
CA LYS A 312 13.85 9.49 -6.19
C LYS A 312 15.08 9.72 -7.08
N ARG A 313 16.25 9.24 -6.70
CA ARG A 313 17.49 9.35 -7.48
C ARG A 313 17.31 8.76 -8.90
N LEU A 314 16.71 7.58 -9.00
CA LEU A 314 16.45 6.95 -10.30
C LEU A 314 15.59 7.81 -11.22
N VAL A 315 14.45 8.30 -10.73
CA VAL A 315 13.55 9.13 -11.57
C VAL A 315 14.09 10.55 -11.81
N GLU A 316 15.05 11.01 -11.04
CA GLU A 316 15.73 12.29 -11.23
C GLU A 316 16.79 12.20 -12.35
N SER A 317 17.51 11.06 -12.42
CA SER A 317 18.60 10.86 -13.36
C SER A 317 18.20 10.15 -14.66
N GLN A 318 17.06 9.45 -14.71
CA GLN A 318 16.67 8.59 -15.82
C GLN A 318 15.29 8.95 -16.37
N ASP A 319 15.15 8.93 -17.68
CA ASP A 319 13.85 9.10 -18.35
C ASP A 319 13.07 7.80 -18.45
N LEU A 320 13.80 6.67 -18.64
CA LEU A 320 13.24 5.34 -18.68
C LEU A 320 14.00 4.42 -17.70
N ILE A 321 13.26 3.79 -16.80
CA ILE A 321 13.77 2.76 -15.90
C ILE A 321 13.13 1.42 -16.27
N VAL A 322 13.94 0.39 -16.53
CA VAL A 322 13.48 -0.95 -16.87
C VAL A 322 13.90 -1.93 -15.77
N SER A 323 12.99 -2.77 -15.31
CA SER A 323 13.31 -3.86 -14.39
C SER A 323 12.69 -5.17 -14.81
N GLU A 324 13.15 -6.27 -14.23
CA GLU A 324 12.50 -7.57 -14.39
C GLU A 324 11.11 -7.59 -13.73
N ASP A 325 10.15 -8.34 -14.33
CA ASP A 325 8.84 -8.60 -13.72
C ASP A 325 8.93 -9.75 -12.70
N LEU A 326 9.58 -9.49 -11.59
CA LEU A 326 9.71 -10.45 -10.50
C LEU A 326 8.37 -10.72 -9.82
N LYS A 327 8.01 -11.99 -9.69
CA LYS A 327 6.82 -12.44 -8.95
C LYS A 327 7.12 -12.53 -7.44
N VAL A 328 7.37 -11.37 -6.82
CA VAL A 328 7.81 -11.24 -5.42
C VAL A 328 6.93 -12.05 -4.45
N LYS A 329 5.61 -12.09 -4.66
CA LYS A 329 4.68 -12.88 -3.82
C LYS A 329 4.99 -14.38 -3.86
N ASN A 330 5.35 -14.91 -5.03
CA ASN A 330 5.71 -16.33 -5.17
C ASN A 330 7.08 -16.61 -4.54
N MET A 331 8.02 -15.69 -4.68
CA MET A 331 9.35 -15.81 -4.08
C MET A 331 9.28 -15.81 -2.54
N LEU A 332 8.35 -15.09 -1.92
CA LEU A 332 8.12 -15.09 -0.46
C LEU A 332 7.61 -16.43 0.07
N ARG A 333 7.16 -17.37 -0.77
CA ARG A 333 6.80 -18.73 -0.34
C ARG A 333 8.04 -19.59 -0.07
N ASN A 334 9.19 -19.23 -0.59
CA ASN A 334 10.45 -19.91 -0.27
C ASN A 334 10.94 -19.52 1.12
N HIS A 335 10.77 -20.39 2.11
CA HIS A 335 11.12 -20.14 3.52
C HIS A 335 12.58 -19.76 3.74
N LYS A 336 13.52 -20.24 2.90
CA LYS A 336 14.96 -19.93 3.00
C LYS A 336 15.26 -18.48 2.62
N LEU A 337 14.53 -17.92 1.65
CA LEU A 337 14.75 -16.57 1.09
C LEU A 337 13.73 -15.53 1.59
N ALA A 338 12.58 -15.95 2.09
CA ALA A 338 11.46 -15.07 2.45
C ALA A 338 11.88 -13.90 3.37
N TYR A 339 12.71 -14.18 4.37
CA TYR A 339 13.19 -13.13 5.27
C TYR A 339 14.05 -12.08 4.55
N SER A 340 14.98 -12.52 3.69
CA SER A 340 15.85 -11.61 2.93
C SER A 340 15.05 -10.80 1.91
N ILE A 341 14.10 -11.42 1.21
CA ILE A 341 13.20 -10.75 0.25
C ILE A 341 12.31 -9.73 0.97
N ALA A 342 11.78 -10.08 2.14
CA ALA A 342 11.00 -9.15 2.97
C ALA A 342 11.87 -7.99 3.52
N ASP A 343 13.15 -8.24 3.82
CA ASP A 343 14.06 -7.22 4.34
C ASP A 343 14.47 -6.21 3.26
N VAL A 344 14.75 -6.65 2.04
CA VAL A 344 15.06 -5.76 0.91
C VAL A 344 13.84 -5.00 0.39
N SER A 345 12.63 -5.55 0.59
CA SER A 345 11.33 -4.90 0.30
C SER A 345 11.12 -4.52 -1.19
N TRP A 346 11.50 -5.38 -2.14
CA TRP A 346 11.33 -5.14 -3.58
C TRP A 346 9.92 -4.74 -3.99
N GLY A 347 8.89 -5.33 -3.35
CA GLY A 347 7.49 -4.95 -3.63
C GLY A 347 7.23 -3.47 -3.37
N SER A 348 7.73 -2.94 -2.24
CA SER A 348 7.61 -1.52 -1.91
C SER A 348 8.44 -0.65 -2.85
N PHE A 349 9.65 -1.08 -3.21
CA PHE A 349 10.50 -0.40 -4.18
C PHE A 349 9.79 -0.18 -5.52
N PHE A 350 9.22 -1.23 -6.10
CA PHE A 350 8.51 -1.12 -7.38
C PHE A 350 7.25 -0.26 -7.32
N ILE A 351 6.53 -0.29 -6.19
CA ILE A 351 5.37 0.58 -5.99
C ILE A 351 5.81 2.05 -5.95
N LEU A 352 6.83 2.37 -5.15
CA LEU A 352 7.36 3.73 -5.03
C LEU A 352 7.96 4.23 -6.35
N LEU A 353 8.70 3.39 -7.06
CA LEU A 353 9.30 3.74 -8.34
C LEU A 353 8.23 4.07 -9.37
N ARG A 354 7.19 3.23 -9.50
CA ARG A 354 6.06 3.49 -10.41
C ARG A 354 5.34 4.80 -10.07
N GLN A 355 5.04 5.01 -8.79
CA GLN A 355 4.36 6.24 -8.34
C GLN A 355 5.19 7.48 -8.65
N LYS A 356 6.51 7.43 -8.43
CA LYS A 356 7.39 8.56 -8.71
C LYS A 356 7.61 8.77 -10.20
N ALA A 357 7.73 7.72 -10.99
CA ALA A 357 7.83 7.85 -12.43
C ALA A 357 6.63 8.64 -12.97
N VAL A 358 5.40 8.26 -12.61
CA VAL A 358 4.18 9.00 -12.99
C VAL A 358 4.19 10.43 -12.44
N LEU A 359 4.55 10.62 -11.17
CA LEU A 359 4.52 11.94 -10.50
C LEU A 359 5.49 12.94 -11.14
N TYR A 360 6.66 12.49 -11.62
CA TYR A 360 7.72 13.33 -12.18
C TYR A 360 7.83 13.26 -13.71
N GLY A 361 6.84 12.64 -14.39
CA GLY A 361 6.82 12.59 -15.86
C GLY A 361 7.89 11.68 -16.46
N LYS A 362 8.29 10.61 -15.75
CA LYS A 362 9.25 9.60 -16.17
C LYS A 362 8.56 8.28 -16.48
N GLU A 363 9.27 7.34 -17.08
CA GLU A 363 8.73 6.05 -17.44
C GLU A 363 9.35 4.92 -16.61
N PHE A 364 8.52 4.00 -16.17
CA PHE A 364 8.94 2.74 -15.54
C PHE A 364 8.24 1.57 -16.17
N MET A 365 9.00 0.62 -16.69
CA MET A 365 8.47 -0.60 -17.29
C MET A 365 9.11 -1.86 -16.72
N LYS A 366 8.41 -2.97 -16.89
CA LYS A 366 8.88 -4.30 -16.50
C LYS A 366 8.96 -5.20 -17.72
N VAL A 367 10.03 -6.00 -17.78
CA VAL A 367 10.28 -6.98 -18.84
C VAL A 367 10.32 -8.40 -18.25
N PRO A 368 10.06 -9.44 -19.06
CA PRO A 368 10.17 -10.82 -18.61
C PRO A 368 11.57 -11.14 -18.07
N ALA A 369 11.63 -11.77 -16.89
CA ALA A 369 12.89 -12.14 -16.21
C ALA A 369 13.55 -13.41 -16.80
N LYS A 370 12.89 -14.10 -17.74
CA LYS A 370 13.42 -15.34 -18.31
C LYS A 370 14.73 -15.10 -19.04
N ASP A 371 15.76 -15.87 -18.71
CA ASP A 371 17.08 -15.91 -19.36
C ASP A 371 17.88 -14.58 -19.37
N THR A 372 17.51 -13.58 -18.56
CA THR A 372 18.25 -12.32 -18.43
C THR A 372 19.69 -12.54 -17.96
N THR A 373 19.90 -13.45 -17.02
CA THR A 373 21.21 -13.82 -16.49
C THR A 373 21.97 -14.81 -17.38
N GLN A 374 21.27 -15.52 -18.27
CA GLN A 374 21.85 -16.55 -19.14
C GLN A 374 22.19 -16.04 -20.55
N THR A 375 21.81 -14.81 -20.87
CA THR A 375 22.06 -14.19 -22.17
C THR A 375 23.31 -13.33 -22.11
N CYS A 376 24.21 -13.46 -23.04
CA CYS A 376 25.34 -12.53 -23.21
C CYS A 376 24.84 -11.19 -23.72
N SER A 377 25.05 -10.11 -22.96
CA SER A 377 24.62 -8.75 -23.35
C SER A 377 25.45 -8.18 -24.52
N GLY A 378 26.58 -8.81 -24.89
CA GLY A 378 27.43 -8.39 -26.00
C GLY A 378 26.98 -8.97 -27.34
N CYS A 379 26.75 -10.29 -27.41
CA CYS A 379 26.42 -10.96 -28.66
C CYS A 379 25.02 -11.59 -28.72
N GLY A 380 24.26 -11.58 -27.65
CA GLY A 380 22.91 -12.16 -27.59
C GLY A 380 22.88 -13.68 -27.42
N TYR A 381 24.02 -14.36 -27.34
CA TYR A 381 24.07 -15.82 -27.17
C TYR A 381 23.42 -16.20 -25.82
N VAL A 382 22.56 -17.23 -25.86
CA VAL A 382 21.82 -17.70 -24.67
C VAL A 382 22.40 -19.07 -24.27
N MET A 383 22.99 -19.14 -23.06
CA MET A 383 23.52 -20.38 -22.51
C MET A 383 22.38 -21.32 -22.11
N LYS A 384 22.45 -22.56 -22.63
CA LYS A 384 21.42 -23.59 -22.41
C LYS A 384 22.09 -24.93 -22.05
N GLY A 385 21.30 -25.83 -21.48
CA GLY A 385 21.77 -27.17 -21.12
C GLY A 385 22.96 -27.13 -20.15
N GLU A 386 24.05 -27.77 -20.50
CA GLU A 386 25.29 -27.88 -19.70
C GLU A 386 26.08 -26.57 -19.60
N GLU A 387 25.93 -25.66 -20.59
CA GLU A 387 26.57 -24.34 -20.59
C GLU A 387 25.89 -23.34 -19.65
N LYS A 388 24.78 -23.72 -19.04
CA LYS A 388 23.98 -22.84 -18.19
C LYS A 388 24.78 -22.36 -16.98
N ILE A 389 24.83 -21.04 -16.79
CA ILE A 389 25.53 -20.41 -15.67
C ILE A 389 24.91 -20.91 -14.35
N PRO A 390 25.71 -21.56 -13.47
CA PRO A 390 25.21 -22.04 -12.19
C PRO A 390 24.72 -20.92 -11.27
N LEU A 391 23.84 -21.25 -10.33
CA LEU A 391 23.47 -20.33 -9.25
C LEU A 391 24.68 -20.05 -8.38
N GLY A 392 24.94 -18.76 -8.08
CA GLY A 392 26.07 -18.32 -7.26
C GLY A 392 27.32 -17.94 -8.05
N THR A 393 27.35 -18.14 -9.36
CA THR A 393 28.42 -17.62 -10.21
C THR A 393 28.29 -16.10 -10.31
N GLU A 394 29.33 -15.38 -9.95
CA GLU A 394 29.37 -13.91 -9.99
C GLU A 394 29.96 -13.39 -11.30
N GLU A 395 30.91 -14.13 -11.88
CA GLU A 395 31.64 -13.77 -13.12
C GLU A 395 31.67 -14.93 -14.10
N TRP A 396 31.65 -14.64 -15.39
CA TRP A 396 31.71 -15.65 -16.44
C TRP A 396 32.16 -15.06 -17.78
N THR A 397 32.67 -15.90 -18.67
CA THR A 397 33.11 -15.51 -20.02
C THR A 397 32.21 -16.14 -21.07
N CYS A 398 31.76 -15.35 -22.03
CA CYS A 398 30.91 -15.86 -23.10
C CYS A 398 31.70 -16.82 -24.01
N PRO A 399 31.19 -18.06 -24.23
CA PRO A 399 31.91 -19.04 -25.08
C PRO A 399 31.93 -18.66 -26.57
N VAL A 400 31.04 -17.75 -27.00
CA VAL A 400 30.91 -17.37 -28.41
C VAL A 400 31.73 -16.12 -28.75
N CYS A 401 31.62 -15.04 -27.93
CA CYS A 401 32.30 -13.79 -28.26
C CYS A 401 33.47 -13.46 -27.34
N GLY A 402 33.76 -14.28 -26.32
CA GLY A 402 34.90 -14.10 -25.42
C GLY A 402 34.76 -12.95 -24.43
N ILE A 403 33.66 -12.22 -24.40
CA ILE A 403 33.44 -11.10 -23.46
C ILE A 403 33.30 -11.66 -22.06
N HIS A 404 34.08 -11.08 -21.12
CA HIS A 404 33.95 -11.34 -19.68
C HIS A 404 32.84 -10.50 -19.08
N HIS A 405 31.99 -11.11 -18.23
CA HIS A 405 30.82 -10.50 -17.65
C HIS A 405 30.79 -10.63 -16.13
N LEU A 406 30.48 -9.53 -15.45
CA LEU A 406 29.89 -9.55 -14.11
C LEU A 406 28.41 -9.91 -14.29
N ARG A 407 27.91 -10.94 -13.61
CA ARG A 407 26.59 -11.53 -13.83
C ARG A 407 25.45 -10.51 -13.70
N ASP A 408 25.41 -9.77 -12.59
CA ASP A 408 24.33 -8.83 -12.30
C ASP A 408 24.38 -7.62 -13.26
N TYR A 409 25.57 -7.16 -13.62
CA TYR A 409 25.75 -6.10 -14.62
C TYR A 409 25.30 -6.56 -16.01
N ASN A 410 25.69 -7.77 -16.43
CA ASN A 410 25.22 -8.35 -17.69
C ASN A 410 23.69 -8.48 -17.71
N SER A 411 23.07 -8.93 -16.61
CA SER A 411 21.63 -9.04 -16.47
C SER A 411 20.94 -7.68 -16.62
N ALA A 412 21.45 -6.64 -15.94
CA ALA A 412 20.91 -5.29 -16.02
C ALA A 412 20.96 -4.72 -17.44
N ARG A 413 22.04 -4.97 -18.20
CA ARG A 413 22.15 -4.61 -19.64
C ARG A 413 21.12 -5.33 -20.50
N ASN A 414 20.91 -6.63 -20.28
CA ASN A 414 19.89 -7.40 -20.99
C ASN A 414 18.47 -6.89 -20.67
N VAL A 415 18.22 -6.51 -19.42
CA VAL A 415 16.95 -5.90 -18.99
C VAL A 415 16.72 -4.59 -19.73
N LEU A 416 17.73 -3.72 -19.83
CA LEU A 416 17.65 -2.47 -20.58
C LEU A 416 17.36 -2.71 -22.06
N GLN A 417 18.14 -3.58 -22.72
CA GLN A 417 17.97 -3.91 -24.15
C GLN A 417 16.55 -4.41 -24.45
N ARG A 418 16.00 -5.29 -23.60
CA ARG A 418 14.62 -5.77 -23.74
C ARG A 418 13.60 -4.63 -23.60
N GLY A 419 13.81 -3.72 -22.65
CA GLY A 419 12.94 -2.56 -22.49
C GLY A 419 12.96 -1.64 -23.70
N LEU A 420 14.12 -1.34 -24.22
CA LEU A 420 14.27 -0.52 -25.41
C LEU A 420 13.63 -1.18 -26.64
N ALA A 421 13.78 -2.51 -26.82
CA ALA A 421 13.12 -3.25 -27.89
C ALA A 421 11.59 -3.17 -27.79
N VAL A 422 11.02 -3.34 -26.61
CA VAL A 422 9.57 -3.19 -26.39
C VAL A 422 9.12 -1.77 -26.72
N LYS A 423 9.89 -0.77 -26.33
CA LYS A 423 9.55 0.64 -26.60
C LYS A 423 9.62 0.97 -28.10
N ALA A 424 10.59 0.45 -28.82
CA ALA A 424 10.71 0.64 -30.27
C ALA A 424 9.52 0.05 -31.05
N LEU A 425 8.86 -0.99 -30.52
CA LEU A 425 7.66 -1.59 -31.12
C LEU A 425 6.36 -0.81 -30.81
N GLN A 426 6.40 0.18 -29.94
CA GLN A 426 5.24 1.02 -29.55
C GLN A 426 5.20 2.38 -30.25
N ILE A 427 6.24 2.68 -31.03
CA ILE A 427 6.35 3.86 -31.88
C ILE A 427 5.94 3.49 -33.31
#